data_b28152f3437a92027a9abc7b58468757
#
_entry.id   b28152f3437a92027a9abc7b58468757
#
_cell.length_a   1.000
_cell.length_b   1.000
_cell.length_c   1.000
_cell.angle_alpha   90.00
_cell.angle_beta   90.00
_cell.angle_gamma   90.00
#
_symmetry.space_group_name_H-M   'P 1'
#
loop_
_entity.id
_entity.type
_entity.pdbx_description
1 polymer ?
#
loop_
_entity_poly.entity_id
_entity_poly.type
_entity_poly.pdbx_seq_one_letter_code
_entity_poly.pdbx_strand_id
1 'polypeptide(L)'
;MLALSLLGSARPAAAQPRPSLNIVLHLCDDPGIQANLVNRATREMTRIYGDAGVDINWIGDAAAKDGPDDPQPLESTPPLTLVILCRELTEELTVDTTALGAAVGTREYRGRMAYVFYDRVERTAQTYLNVTREPGTDDRYTVIVLAHAMAHEVGHLLLP
;
A
#
# COMPACT_ATOMS: atom_id res chain seq x y z
N MET A 1 26.15 -52.18 30.67
CA MET A 1 26.28 -51.09 29.65
C MET A 1 24.96 -50.33 29.61
N LEU A 2 24.95 -49.13 30.22
CA LEU A 2 23.79 -48.23 30.23
C LEU A 2 24.02 -47.18 29.16
N ALA A 3 23.17 -47.13 28.10
CA ALA A 3 23.17 -46.08 27.09
C ALA A 3 22.28 -44.94 27.57
N LEU A 4 22.89 -43.78 27.85
CA LEU A 4 22.22 -42.56 28.23
C LEU A 4 21.83 -41.81 26.95
N SER A 5 20.53 -41.82 26.56
CA SER A 5 20.03 -41.04 25.45
C SER A 5 19.81 -39.59 25.88
N LEU A 6 20.64 -38.68 25.40
CA LEU A 6 20.45 -37.23 25.52
C LEU A 6 19.40 -36.77 24.51
N LEU A 7 18.16 -36.62 24.96
CA LEU A 7 17.11 -35.89 24.21
C LEU A 7 17.36 -34.39 24.31
N GLY A 8 18.05 -33.84 23.32
CA GLY A 8 18.20 -32.39 23.17
C GLY A 8 16.87 -31.74 22.83
N SER A 9 16.28 -31.03 23.79
CA SER A 9 15.07 -30.19 23.53
C SER A 9 15.47 -29.00 22.65
N ALA A 10 15.12 -29.06 21.36
CA ALA A 10 15.20 -27.91 20.48
C ALA A 10 14.23 -26.83 20.99
N ARG A 11 14.77 -25.74 21.47
CA ARG A 11 13.99 -24.55 21.84
C ARG A 11 13.42 -23.94 20.56
N PRO A 12 12.10 -23.68 20.48
CA PRO A 12 11.54 -22.97 19.31
C PRO A 12 12.21 -21.60 19.23
N ALA A 13 12.79 -21.29 18.06
CA ALA A 13 13.33 -19.97 17.77
C ALA A 13 12.18 -18.96 17.91
N ALA A 14 12.33 -17.96 18.77
CA ALA A 14 11.39 -16.87 18.89
C ALA A 14 11.31 -16.18 17.52
N ALA A 15 10.11 -16.07 16.96
CA ALA A 15 9.88 -15.37 15.70
C ALA A 15 10.35 -13.92 15.89
N GLN A 16 11.24 -13.44 15.02
CA GLN A 16 11.65 -12.04 15.05
C GLN A 16 10.46 -11.15 14.69
N PRO A 17 10.27 -10.01 15.37
CA PRO A 17 9.24 -9.06 15.02
C PRO A 17 9.43 -8.60 13.58
N ARG A 18 8.32 -8.55 12.82
CA ARG A 18 8.33 -8.05 11.43
C ARG A 18 8.53 -6.54 11.43
N PRO A 19 9.26 -5.99 10.46
CA PRO A 19 9.30 -4.55 10.27
C PRO A 19 7.90 -4.04 9.96
N SER A 20 7.54 -2.87 10.48
CA SER A 20 6.25 -2.23 10.27
C SER A 20 6.40 -0.86 9.61
N LEU A 21 5.44 -0.50 8.75
CA LEU A 21 5.34 0.79 8.07
C LEU A 21 4.08 1.51 8.55
N ASN A 22 4.25 2.76 8.97
CA ASN A 22 3.14 3.65 9.28
C ASN A 22 2.83 4.50 8.04
N ILE A 23 1.60 4.41 7.50
CA ILE A 23 1.18 5.11 6.30
C ILE A 23 -0.06 5.94 6.58
N VAL A 24 0.00 7.24 6.28
CA VAL A 24 -1.16 8.15 6.25
C VAL A 24 -1.69 8.16 4.82
N LEU A 25 -2.97 7.83 4.65
CA LEU A 25 -3.64 7.89 3.36
C LEU A 25 -4.50 9.16 3.26
N HIS A 26 -4.25 9.95 2.22
CA HIS A 26 -5.09 11.08 1.86
C HIS A 26 -5.80 10.81 0.53
N LEU A 27 -7.08 11.09 0.50
CA LEU A 27 -7.90 11.05 -0.71
C LEU A 27 -8.23 12.47 -1.14
N CYS A 28 -8.23 12.75 -2.44
CA CYS A 28 -8.86 13.96 -2.94
C CYS A 28 -10.38 13.87 -2.76
N ASP A 29 -11.02 15.01 -2.60
CA ASP A 29 -12.47 15.12 -2.44
C ASP A 29 -13.14 15.02 -3.84
N ASP A 30 -13.18 13.80 -4.37
CA ASP A 30 -13.80 13.47 -5.66
C ASP A 30 -14.88 12.39 -5.44
N PRO A 31 -16.15 12.69 -5.72
CA PRO A 31 -17.25 11.74 -5.57
C PRO A 31 -17.12 10.51 -6.50
N GLY A 32 -16.26 10.57 -7.53
CA GLY A 32 -15.95 9.43 -8.39
C GLY A 32 -15.10 8.38 -7.71
N ILE A 33 -14.35 8.74 -6.65
CA ILE A 33 -13.51 7.79 -5.92
C ILE A 33 -14.32 7.12 -4.80
N GLN A 34 -14.75 5.90 -5.04
CA GLN A 34 -15.56 5.17 -4.07
C GLN A 34 -14.70 4.68 -2.88
N ALA A 35 -15.10 5.03 -1.66
CA ALA A 35 -14.39 4.65 -0.43
C ALA A 35 -14.24 3.12 -0.28
N ASN A 36 -15.24 2.33 -0.69
CA ASN A 36 -15.17 0.87 -0.65
C ASN A 36 -14.07 0.31 -1.57
N LEU A 37 -13.84 0.94 -2.73
CA LEU A 37 -12.79 0.55 -3.67
C LEU A 37 -11.41 0.83 -3.07
N VAL A 38 -11.22 2.01 -2.49
CA VAL A 38 -9.98 2.37 -1.79
C VAL A 38 -9.71 1.42 -0.62
N ASN A 39 -10.72 1.12 0.21
CA ASN A 39 -10.59 0.17 1.32
C ASN A 39 -10.23 -1.26 0.85
N ARG A 40 -10.66 -1.67 -0.33
CA ARG A 40 -10.23 -2.95 -0.92
C ARG A 40 -8.80 -2.89 -1.41
N ALA A 41 -8.40 -1.78 -2.01
CA ALA A 41 -7.02 -1.57 -2.48
C ALA A 41 -6.02 -1.49 -1.32
N THR A 42 -6.36 -0.81 -0.21
CA THR A 42 -5.52 -0.79 0.99
C THR A 42 -5.33 -2.18 1.60
N ARG A 43 -6.39 -3.00 1.66
CA ARG A 43 -6.26 -4.39 2.11
C ARG A 43 -5.37 -5.22 1.19
N GLU A 44 -5.50 -5.05 -0.12
CA GLU A 44 -4.66 -5.76 -1.08
C GLU A 44 -3.19 -5.31 -1.00
N MET A 45 -2.92 -4.02 -0.85
CA MET A 45 -1.58 -3.50 -0.60
C MET A 45 -1.00 -4.06 0.71
N THR A 46 -1.79 -4.11 1.79
CA THR A 46 -1.38 -4.73 3.06
C THR A 46 -1.00 -6.20 2.86
N ARG A 47 -1.76 -6.94 2.03
CA ARG A 47 -1.43 -8.33 1.68
C ARG A 47 -0.11 -8.42 0.92
N ILE A 48 0.12 -7.56 -0.08
CA ILE A 48 1.36 -7.52 -0.88
C ILE A 48 2.58 -7.35 0.03
N TYR A 49 2.55 -6.37 0.94
CA TYR A 49 3.64 -6.14 1.88
C TYR A 49 3.76 -7.24 2.93
N GLY A 50 2.64 -7.78 3.41
CA GLY A 50 2.60 -8.92 4.32
C GLY A 50 3.27 -10.17 3.74
N ASP A 51 3.09 -10.44 2.44
CA ASP A 51 3.78 -11.52 1.72
C ASP A 51 5.30 -11.27 1.63
N ALA A 52 5.72 -10.00 1.62
CA ALA A 52 7.13 -9.60 1.70
C ALA A 52 7.67 -9.55 3.14
N GLY A 53 6.86 -9.89 4.15
CA GLY A 53 7.25 -9.90 5.56
C GLY A 53 7.24 -8.53 6.23
N VAL A 54 6.51 -7.55 5.67
CA VAL A 54 6.38 -6.19 6.20
C VAL A 54 4.93 -5.94 6.60
N ASP A 55 4.70 -5.47 7.82
CA ASP A 55 3.37 -5.11 8.30
C ASP A 55 3.08 -3.63 7.98
N ILE A 56 1.85 -3.31 7.57
CA ILE A 56 1.41 -1.94 7.30
C ILE A 56 0.40 -1.52 8.36
N ASN A 57 0.65 -0.36 8.99
CA ASN A 57 -0.28 0.33 9.86
C ASN A 57 -0.84 1.56 9.12
N TRP A 58 -2.12 1.54 8.79
CA TRP A 58 -2.81 2.69 8.21
C TRP A 58 -3.19 3.69 9.30
N ILE A 59 -2.90 4.97 9.07
CA ILE A 59 -3.22 6.07 9.99
C ILE A 59 -4.22 7.00 9.28
N GLY A 60 -5.33 7.37 9.93
CA GLY A 60 -6.34 8.29 9.42
C GLY A 60 -7.69 7.65 9.13
N ASP A 61 -8.64 8.43 8.59
CA ASP A 61 -10.05 8.05 8.44
C ASP A 61 -10.30 6.82 7.54
N ALA A 62 -9.39 6.49 6.64
CA ALA A 62 -9.48 5.30 5.80
C ALA A 62 -9.24 3.99 6.57
N ALA A 63 -8.58 4.06 7.75
CA ALA A 63 -8.30 2.92 8.62
C ALA A 63 -9.41 2.65 9.66
N ALA A 64 -10.35 3.59 9.83
CA ALA A 64 -11.12 3.74 11.06
C ALA A 64 -12.39 2.89 11.15
N LYS A 65 -12.50 1.69 10.57
CA LYS A 65 -13.71 0.89 10.83
C LYS A 65 -13.50 -0.53 11.36
N ASP A 66 -12.30 -1.08 11.38
CA ASP A 66 -12.12 -2.49 11.79
C ASP A 66 -10.88 -2.79 12.67
N GLY A 67 -10.25 -1.78 13.28
CA GLY A 67 -9.08 -1.97 14.16
C GLY A 67 -9.36 -1.55 15.61
N PRO A 68 -8.71 -2.15 16.62
CA PRO A 68 -8.85 -1.73 18.01
C PRO A 68 -8.33 -0.30 18.19
N ASP A 69 -9.13 0.50 18.90
CA ASP A 69 -8.93 1.92 19.26
C ASP A 69 -7.75 2.13 20.24
N ASP A 70 -6.61 1.56 20.00
CA ASP A 70 -5.46 1.78 20.87
C ASP A 70 -4.42 2.65 20.11
N PRO A 71 -4.22 3.94 20.51
CA PRO A 71 -3.18 4.76 19.94
C PRO A 71 -1.83 4.19 20.35
N GLN A 72 -1.26 3.35 19.50
CA GLN A 72 0.11 2.87 19.67
C GLN A 72 1.04 4.08 19.77
N PRO A 73 1.93 4.14 20.76
CA PRO A 73 2.93 5.20 20.84
C PRO A 73 3.76 5.16 19.56
N LEU A 74 3.74 6.26 18.83
CA LEU A 74 4.51 6.51 17.62
C LEU A 74 6.00 6.31 17.94
N GLU A 75 6.48 5.08 17.80
CA GLU A 75 7.92 4.83 17.84
C GLU A 75 8.57 5.60 16.69
N SER A 76 9.27 6.63 17.05
CA SER A 76 10.34 7.44 16.44
C SER A 76 10.46 7.58 14.91
N THR A 77 9.78 6.83 14.06
CA THR A 77 9.84 6.97 12.60
C THR A 77 8.58 7.68 12.10
N PRO A 78 8.70 8.91 11.55
CA PRO A 78 7.53 9.61 11.02
C PRO A 78 6.83 8.79 9.93
N PRO A 79 5.49 8.84 9.81
CA PRO A 79 4.75 8.04 8.83
C PRO A 79 5.09 8.46 7.39
N LEU A 80 4.92 7.53 6.45
CA LEU A 80 4.87 7.84 5.04
C LEU A 80 3.50 8.43 4.69
N THR A 81 3.47 9.30 3.71
CA THR A 81 2.22 9.89 3.19
C THR A 81 1.94 9.35 1.80
N LEU A 82 0.78 8.76 1.62
CA LEU A 82 0.28 8.32 0.32
C LEU A 82 -0.96 9.13 -0.04
N VAL A 83 -0.93 9.78 -1.19
CA VAL A 83 -2.01 10.66 -1.66
C VAL A 83 -2.60 10.10 -2.94
N ILE A 84 -3.91 9.82 -2.96
CA ILE A 84 -4.64 9.47 -4.17
C ILE A 84 -5.21 10.76 -4.76
N LEU A 85 -4.74 11.13 -5.94
CA LEU A 85 -5.13 12.35 -6.65
C LEU A 85 -6.24 12.07 -7.66
N CYS A 86 -7.20 12.98 -7.73
CA CYS A 86 -8.18 13.06 -8.80
C CYS A 86 -7.59 13.72 -10.07
N ARG A 87 -8.35 13.69 -11.16
CA ARG A 87 -7.89 14.16 -12.47
C ARG A 87 -7.44 15.62 -12.45
N GLU A 88 -8.23 16.50 -11.85
CA GLU A 88 -7.96 17.93 -11.82
C GLU A 88 -6.58 18.23 -11.23
N LEU A 89 -6.26 17.58 -10.11
CA LEU A 89 -4.96 17.75 -9.45
C LEU A 89 -3.83 17.07 -10.22
N THR A 90 -4.13 15.98 -10.93
CA THR A 90 -3.12 15.27 -11.74
C THR A 90 -2.69 16.11 -12.95
N GLU A 91 -3.59 16.84 -13.56
CA GLU A 91 -3.31 17.68 -14.73
C GLU A 91 -2.39 18.88 -14.41
N GLU A 92 -2.38 19.32 -13.15
CA GLU A 92 -1.49 20.39 -12.68
C GLU A 92 -0.03 19.92 -12.48
N LEU A 93 0.18 18.61 -12.38
CA LEU A 93 1.50 18.05 -12.17
C LEU A 93 2.21 17.75 -13.49
N THR A 94 3.45 18.24 -13.63
CA THR A 94 4.32 17.95 -14.78
C THR A 94 4.96 16.56 -14.61
N VAL A 95 4.16 15.51 -14.69
CA VAL A 95 4.60 14.11 -14.56
C VAL A 95 4.33 13.36 -15.86
N ASP A 96 5.15 12.35 -16.17
CA ASP A 96 4.92 11.47 -17.31
C ASP A 96 3.47 10.99 -17.35
N THR A 97 2.81 11.18 -18.49
CA THR A 97 1.39 10.85 -18.68
C THR A 97 1.09 9.37 -18.61
N THR A 98 2.10 8.52 -18.70
CA THR A 98 1.97 7.05 -18.59
C THR A 98 2.17 6.53 -17.17
N ALA A 99 2.78 7.32 -16.27
CA ALA A 99 2.99 6.93 -14.89
C ALA A 99 1.66 6.83 -14.12
N LEU A 100 1.49 5.78 -13.33
CA LEU A 100 0.31 5.58 -12.46
C LEU A 100 0.46 6.31 -11.12
N GLY A 101 1.68 6.72 -10.78
CA GLY A 101 1.98 7.45 -9.56
C GLY A 101 3.32 8.14 -9.65
N ALA A 102 3.74 8.75 -8.55
CA ALA A 102 5.04 9.38 -8.40
C ALA A 102 5.46 9.43 -6.92
N ALA A 103 6.63 8.94 -6.61
CA ALA A 103 7.25 9.13 -5.30
C ALA A 103 8.08 10.42 -5.28
N VAL A 104 7.86 11.27 -4.28
CA VAL A 104 8.57 12.54 -4.14
C VAL A 104 9.83 12.33 -3.32
N GLY A 105 10.97 12.46 -3.97
CA GLY A 105 12.29 12.35 -3.33
C GLY A 105 13.39 12.62 -4.34
N THR A 106 14.59 12.82 -3.82
CA THR A 106 15.83 12.89 -4.63
C THR A 106 16.73 11.73 -4.21
N ARG A 107 17.78 11.47 -5.01
CA ARG A 107 18.81 10.48 -4.65
C ARG A 107 19.50 10.79 -3.31
N GLU A 108 19.55 12.05 -2.92
CA GLU A 108 20.20 12.53 -1.70
C GLU A 108 19.20 12.64 -0.52
N TYR A 109 17.91 12.84 -0.81
CA TYR A 109 16.87 12.99 0.18
C TYR A 109 15.70 12.05 -0.14
N ARG A 110 15.53 11.04 0.70
CA ARG A 110 14.36 10.16 0.61
C ARG A 110 13.11 10.93 0.98
N GLY A 111 12.23 11.10 0.01
CA GLY A 111 10.91 11.64 0.23
C GLY A 111 10.10 10.74 1.18
N ARG A 112 9.06 11.32 1.74
CA ARG A 112 8.10 10.59 2.58
C ARG A 112 6.69 10.66 2.02
N MET A 113 6.56 11.14 0.80
CA MET A 113 5.28 11.34 0.14
C MET A 113 5.28 10.66 -1.22
N ALA A 114 4.21 9.95 -1.52
CA ALA A 114 3.94 9.37 -2.81
C ALA A 114 2.52 9.75 -3.28
N TYR A 115 2.36 9.87 -4.58
CA TYR A 115 1.10 10.15 -5.24
C TYR A 115 0.68 8.97 -6.10
N VAL A 116 -0.63 8.73 -6.20
CA VAL A 116 -1.24 7.80 -7.15
C VAL A 116 -2.30 8.55 -7.93
N PHE A 117 -2.29 8.43 -9.25
CA PHE A 117 -3.17 9.13 -10.18
C PHE A 117 -4.38 8.25 -10.50
N TYR A 118 -5.50 8.51 -9.82
CA TYR A 118 -6.66 7.63 -9.86
C TYR A 118 -7.26 7.49 -11.27
N ASP A 119 -7.33 8.57 -12.03
CA ASP A 119 -7.85 8.57 -13.41
C ASP A 119 -7.02 7.67 -14.35
N ARG A 120 -5.71 7.59 -14.11
CA ARG A 120 -4.80 6.72 -14.88
C ARG A 120 -4.94 5.26 -14.47
N VAL A 121 -5.15 5.01 -13.18
CA VAL A 121 -5.48 3.68 -12.65
C VAL A 121 -6.76 3.15 -13.28
N GLU A 122 -7.84 3.93 -13.31
CA GLU A 122 -9.09 3.54 -13.93
C GLU A 122 -8.94 3.25 -15.42
N ARG A 123 -8.24 4.12 -16.16
CA ARG A 123 -8.00 3.94 -17.58
C ARG A 123 -7.21 2.65 -17.86
N THR A 124 -6.22 2.36 -17.02
CA THR A 124 -5.42 1.13 -17.12
C THR A 124 -6.28 -0.09 -16.84
N ALA A 125 -7.08 -0.07 -15.78
CA ALA A 125 -8.01 -1.15 -15.44
C ALA A 125 -9.01 -1.42 -16.57
N GLN A 126 -9.59 -0.38 -17.16
CA GLN A 126 -10.51 -0.51 -18.30
C GLN A 126 -9.82 -1.10 -19.54
N THR A 127 -8.56 -0.78 -19.78
CA THR A 127 -7.81 -1.39 -20.88
C THR A 127 -7.72 -2.91 -20.71
N TYR A 128 -7.46 -3.39 -19.50
CA TYR A 128 -7.44 -4.83 -19.19
C TYR A 128 -8.81 -5.48 -19.38
N LEU A 129 -9.89 -4.84 -18.93
CA LEU A 129 -11.25 -5.33 -19.11
C LEU A 129 -11.63 -5.50 -20.58
N ASN A 130 -11.29 -4.53 -21.41
CA ASN A 130 -11.56 -4.58 -22.84
C ASN A 130 -10.82 -5.73 -23.54
N VAL A 131 -9.64 -6.11 -23.04
CA VAL A 131 -8.85 -7.23 -23.59
C VAL A 131 -9.41 -8.58 -23.13
N THR A 132 -9.79 -8.68 -21.84
CA THR A 132 -10.22 -9.97 -21.24
C THR A 132 -11.69 -10.31 -21.50
N ARG A 133 -12.52 -9.30 -21.88
CA ARG A 133 -13.97 -9.45 -22.12
C ARG A 133 -14.74 -10.12 -20.96
N GLU A 134 -14.29 -9.99 -19.73
CA GLU A 134 -14.99 -10.53 -18.57
C GLU A 134 -16.07 -9.54 -18.09
N PRO A 135 -17.37 -9.85 -18.24
CA PRO A 135 -18.44 -8.98 -17.77
C PRO A 135 -18.50 -8.95 -16.24
N GLY A 136 -18.68 -7.77 -15.65
CA GLY A 136 -18.98 -7.60 -14.22
C GLY A 136 -17.76 -7.57 -13.27
N THR A 137 -16.56 -7.33 -13.78
CA THR A 137 -15.32 -7.32 -12.99
C THR A 137 -14.65 -5.95 -12.90
N ASP A 138 -15.33 -4.86 -13.30
CA ASP A 138 -14.75 -3.52 -13.41
C ASP A 138 -14.03 -3.08 -12.14
N ASP A 139 -14.68 -3.15 -10.99
CA ASP A 139 -14.09 -2.76 -9.71
C ASP A 139 -12.89 -3.63 -9.29
N ARG A 140 -12.89 -4.91 -9.65
CA ARG A 140 -11.81 -5.82 -9.26
C ARG A 140 -10.49 -5.42 -9.89
N TYR A 141 -10.47 -5.11 -11.18
CA TYR A 141 -9.25 -4.69 -11.86
C TYR A 141 -8.77 -3.34 -11.37
N THR A 142 -9.68 -2.39 -11.13
CA THR A 142 -9.34 -1.09 -10.55
C THR A 142 -8.71 -1.25 -9.16
N VAL A 143 -9.25 -2.12 -8.30
CA VAL A 143 -8.68 -2.44 -6.98
C VAL A 143 -7.26 -3.00 -7.11
N ILE A 144 -7.05 -3.96 -8.02
CA ILE A 144 -5.73 -4.60 -8.21
C ILE A 144 -4.73 -3.56 -8.73
N VAL A 145 -5.07 -2.81 -9.78
CA VAL A 145 -4.17 -1.80 -10.36
C VAL A 145 -3.85 -0.72 -9.33
N LEU A 146 -4.85 -0.23 -8.59
CA LEU A 146 -4.66 0.76 -7.53
C LEU A 146 -3.72 0.24 -6.44
N ALA A 147 -3.96 -0.96 -5.93
CA ALA A 147 -3.14 -1.55 -4.87
C ALA A 147 -1.67 -1.72 -5.30
N HIS A 148 -1.44 -2.16 -6.55
CA HIS A 148 -0.09 -2.31 -7.08
C HIS A 148 0.59 -0.96 -7.33
N ALA A 149 -0.13 0.04 -7.83
CA ALA A 149 0.40 1.39 -7.97
C ALA A 149 0.79 1.97 -6.60
N MET A 150 -0.08 1.87 -5.59
CA MET A 150 0.21 2.28 -4.22
C MET A 150 1.46 1.58 -3.67
N ALA A 151 1.54 0.25 -3.82
CA ALA A 151 2.68 -0.53 -3.34
C ALA A 151 3.98 -0.16 -4.07
N HIS A 152 3.92 0.09 -5.37
CA HIS A 152 5.06 0.50 -6.19
C HIS A 152 5.63 1.84 -5.74
N GLU A 153 4.76 2.86 -5.59
CA GLU A 153 5.19 4.20 -5.20
C GLU A 153 5.72 4.26 -3.75
N VAL A 154 5.11 3.53 -2.83
CA VAL A 154 5.66 3.38 -1.47
C VAL A 154 6.98 2.62 -1.51
N GLY A 155 7.14 1.63 -2.38
CA GLY A 155 8.40 0.93 -2.62
C GLY A 155 9.54 1.88 -2.98
N HIS A 156 9.30 2.88 -3.84
CA HIS A 156 10.29 3.91 -4.18
C HIS A 156 10.72 4.78 -2.99
N LEU A 157 9.88 4.94 -1.97
CA LEU A 157 10.24 5.67 -0.74
C LEU A 157 11.13 4.83 0.19
N LEU A 158 11.09 3.50 0.06
CA LEU A 158 11.79 2.56 0.94
C LEU A 158 13.11 2.08 0.35
N LEU A 159 13.14 1.91 -0.98
CA LEU A 159 14.32 1.38 -1.69
C LEU A 159 15.24 2.52 -2.14
N PRO A 160 16.55 2.28 -2.19
CA PRO A 160 17.55 3.28 -2.63
C PRO A 160 17.50 3.52 -4.14
#